data_2fc98304fe88efe97046c156e51b0e84
#
_entry.id   2fc98304fe88efe97046c156e51b0e84
#
_cell.length_a   1.000
_cell.length_b   1.000
_cell.length_c   1.000
_cell.angle_alpha   90.00
_cell.angle_beta   90.00
_cell.angle_gamma   90.00
#
_symmetry.space_group_name_H-M   'P 1'
#
loop_
_entity.id
_entity.type
_entity.pdbx_description
1 polymer ?
#
loop_
_entity_poly.entity_id
_entity_poly.type
_entity_poly.pdbx_seq_one_letter_code
_entity_poly.pdbx_strand_id
1 'polypeptide(L)'
;MKNAYREFQKQIEKTIPRERIITDPLKKVAIGVDASFYRLVPEIIIDVESEDEVRIILREARSRKLPVTFRAAGTSLSGQSITDSILVRLGRGWSRYRIYDNAGLIQLQPGIIGSFANRELAPFDRKIG
;
A
#
# COMPACT_ATOMS: atom_id res chain seq x y z
N MET A 1 20.56 -3.39 -7.38
CA MET A 1 19.32 -4.20 -7.28
C MET A 1 19.65 -5.66 -7.61
N LYS A 2 19.26 -6.60 -6.75
CA LYS A 2 19.49 -8.04 -6.95
C LYS A 2 18.75 -8.54 -8.20
N ASN A 3 19.23 -9.60 -8.85
CA ASN A 3 18.68 -10.09 -10.13
C ASN A 3 17.16 -10.40 -10.04
N ALA A 4 16.72 -11.03 -8.94
CA ALA A 4 15.32 -11.37 -8.73
C ALA A 4 14.37 -10.15 -8.75
N TYR A 5 14.81 -8.99 -8.21
CA TYR A 5 14.01 -7.75 -8.26
C TYR A 5 13.95 -7.16 -9.67
N ARG A 6 15.01 -7.28 -10.47
CA ARG A 6 14.99 -6.85 -11.88
C ARG A 6 14.04 -7.69 -12.72
N GLU A 7 14.02 -8.99 -12.50
CA GLU A 7 13.09 -9.90 -13.18
C GLU A 7 11.64 -9.64 -12.74
N PHE A 8 11.42 -9.42 -11.45
CA PHE A 8 10.13 -9.02 -10.91
C PHE A 8 9.66 -7.72 -11.58
N GLN A 9 10.50 -6.69 -11.60
CA GLN A 9 10.18 -5.39 -12.23
C GLN A 9 9.77 -5.56 -13.69
N LYS A 10 10.52 -6.31 -14.49
CA LYS A 10 10.20 -6.58 -15.90
C LYS A 10 8.82 -7.23 -16.09
N GLN A 11 8.38 -8.06 -15.15
CA GLN A 11 7.07 -8.70 -15.25
C GLN A 11 5.94 -7.73 -14.91
N ILE A 12 6.07 -6.95 -13.84
CA ILE A 12 5.03 -6.01 -13.44
C ILE A 12 4.92 -4.82 -14.39
N GLU A 13 6.00 -4.39 -15.05
CA GLU A 13 6.00 -3.34 -16.10
C GLU A 13 5.11 -3.67 -17.31
N LYS A 14 4.73 -4.93 -17.49
CA LYS A 14 3.76 -5.33 -18.53
C LYS A 14 2.34 -4.87 -18.24
N THR A 15 2.03 -4.56 -16.99
CA THR A 15 0.68 -4.22 -16.53
C THR A 15 0.64 -2.87 -15.80
N ILE A 16 1.68 -2.57 -15.01
CA ILE A 16 1.76 -1.35 -14.21
C ILE A 16 2.66 -0.34 -14.94
N PRO A 17 2.18 0.88 -15.20
CA PRO A 17 2.97 1.93 -15.84
C PRO A 17 4.27 2.23 -15.07
N ARG A 18 5.33 2.46 -15.81
CA ARG A 18 6.68 2.63 -15.24
C ARG A 18 6.80 3.81 -14.28
N GLU A 19 6.04 4.87 -14.50
CA GLU A 19 5.98 6.05 -13.61
C GLU A 19 5.45 5.74 -12.21
N ARG A 20 4.73 4.63 -12.04
CA ARG A 20 4.24 4.13 -10.75
C ARG A 20 5.17 3.10 -10.10
N ILE A 21 6.29 2.77 -10.75
CA ILE A 21 7.32 1.85 -10.26
C ILE A 21 8.57 2.66 -9.94
N ILE A 22 8.86 2.82 -8.66
CA ILE A 22 9.92 3.71 -8.16
C ILE A 22 11.14 2.87 -7.81
N THR A 23 12.23 3.11 -8.53
CA THR A 23 13.55 2.49 -8.29
C THR A 23 14.64 3.53 -8.06
N ASP A 24 14.30 4.81 -8.17
CA ASP A 24 15.23 5.93 -7.91
C ASP A 24 15.74 5.90 -6.47
N PRO A 25 17.07 5.93 -6.25
CA PRO A 25 17.66 5.80 -4.91
C PRO A 25 17.21 6.88 -3.93
N LEU A 26 17.11 8.14 -4.37
CA LEU A 26 16.72 9.24 -3.49
C LEU A 26 15.27 9.13 -3.05
N LYS A 27 14.38 8.77 -4.00
CA LYS A 27 12.95 8.53 -3.68
C LYS A 27 12.79 7.36 -2.73
N LYS A 28 13.54 6.26 -2.91
CA LYS A 28 13.50 5.10 -2.03
C LYS A 28 13.92 5.46 -0.60
N VAL A 29 14.98 6.24 -0.43
CA VAL A 29 15.42 6.72 0.89
C VAL A 29 14.38 7.64 1.53
N ALA A 30 13.80 8.57 0.77
CA ALA A 30 12.77 9.49 1.25
C ALA A 30 11.49 8.77 1.70
N ILE A 31 11.12 7.68 1.02
CA ILE A 31 9.94 6.87 1.32
C ILE A 31 10.22 5.76 2.35
N GLY A 32 11.49 5.44 2.62
CA GLY A 32 11.93 4.37 3.51
C GLY A 32 11.66 4.59 5.01
N VAL A 33 10.76 5.51 5.36
CA VAL A 33 10.38 5.86 6.73
C VAL A 33 8.85 5.83 6.88
N ASP A 34 8.37 5.56 8.08
CA ASP A 34 6.99 5.77 8.50
C ASP A 34 6.98 6.66 9.77
N ALA A 35 5.94 6.61 10.59
CA ALA A 35 5.88 7.39 11.83
C ALA A 35 6.69 6.75 12.99
N SER A 36 7.40 5.66 12.75
CA SER A 36 8.25 4.99 13.74
C SER A 36 9.67 5.55 13.76
N PHE A 37 10.49 5.03 14.66
CA PHE A 37 11.95 5.32 14.74
C PHE A 37 12.78 4.56 13.69
N TYR A 38 12.18 3.59 13.01
CA TYR A 38 12.88 2.68 12.13
C TYR A 38 12.99 3.24 10.72
N ARG A 39 14.01 2.77 10.01
CA ARG A 39 14.19 3.05 8.58
C ARG A 39 14.62 1.77 7.86
N LEU A 40 13.94 1.43 6.79
CA LEU A 40 14.35 0.40 5.84
C LEU A 40 14.18 0.96 4.43
N VAL A 41 15.23 0.87 3.61
CA VAL A 41 15.18 1.38 2.23
C VAL A 41 14.69 0.26 1.32
N PRO A 42 13.52 0.40 0.70
CA PRO A 42 12.98 -0.64 -0.17
C PRO A 42 13.82 -0.82 -1.45
N GLU A 43 13.86 -2.05 -1.97
CA GLU A 43 14.46 -2.31 -3.28
C GLU A 43 13.61 -1.73 -4.42
N ILE A 44 12.29 -1.80 -4.29
CA ILE A 44 11.33 -1.28 -5.26
C ILE A 44 10.06 -0.81 -4.55
N ILE A 45 9.49 0.30 -5.01
CA ILE A 45 8.22 0.83 -4.53
C ILE A 45 7.23 0.86 -5.69
N ILE A 46 5.99 0.46 -5.44
CA ILE A 46 4.95 0.37 -6.46
C ILE A 46 3.69 1.07 -5.94
N ASP A 47 3.21 2.05 -6.70
CA ASP A 47 1.92 2.69 -6.46
C ASP A 47 0.84 1.92 -7.24
N VAL A 48 -0.10 1.31 -6.51
CA VAL A 48 -1.16 0.48 -7.10
C VAL A 48 -2.51 1.18 -7.09
N GLU A 49 -3.30 0.93 -8.13
CA GLU A 49 -4.61 1.54 -8.33
C GLU A 49 -5.76 0.53 -8.35
N SER A 50 -5.46 -0.77 -8.43
CA SER A 50 -6.48 -1.81 -8.50
C SER A 50 -6.08 -3.09 -7.77
N GLU A 51 -7.08 -3.90 -7.41
CA GLU A 51 -6.88 -5.23 -6.82
C GLU A 51 -6.19 -6.19 -7.80
N ASP A 52 -6.42 -6.05 -9.10
CA ASP A 52 -5.76 -6.89 -10.11
C ASP A 52 -4.26 -6.61 -10.17
N GLU A 53 -3.83 -5.35 -10.05
CA GLU A 53 -2.42 -5.02 -9.92
C GLU A 53 -1.81 -5.64 -8.66
N VAL A 54 -2.52 -5.59 -7.53
CA VAL A 54 -2.09 -6.24 -6.27
C VAL A 54 -1.93 -7.75 -6.46
N ARG A 55 -2.90 -8.41 -7.11
CA ARG A 55 -2.82 -9.86 -7.41
C ARG A 55 -1.59 -10.21 -8.25
N ILE A 56 -1.30 -9.41 -9.28
CA ILE A 56 -0.12 -9.61 -10.13
C ILE A 56 1.16 -9.47 -9.32
N ILE A 57 1.29 -8.41 -8.51
CA ILE A 57 2.44 -8.18 -7.64
C ILE A 57 2.65 -9.36 -6.70
N LEU A 58 1.61 -9.80 -5.99
CA LEU A 58 1.70 -10.91 -5.05
C LEU A 58 2.11 -12.22 -5.73
N ARG A 59 1.56 -12.53 -6.91
CA ARG A 59 1.92 -13.71 -7.69
C ARG A 59 3.39 -13.68 -8.11
N GLU A 60 3.84 -12.57 -8.69
CA GLU A 60 5.21 -12.42 -9.18
C GLU A 60 6.25 -12.36 -8.04
N ALA A 61 5.90 -11.74 -6.91
CA ALA A 61 6.73 -11.72 -5.72
C ALA A 61 6.86 -13.12 -5.10
N ARG A 62 5.73 -13.85 -4.96
CA ARG A 62 5.71 -15.21 -4.42
C ARG A 62 6.58 -16.17 -5.25
N SER A 63 6.48 -16.13 -6.58
CA SER A 63 7.26 -17.02 -7.46
C SER A 63 8.78 -16.82 -7.32
N ARG A 64 9.19 -15.63 -6.84
CA ARG A 64 10.60 -15.26 -6.62
C ARG A 64 10.99 -15.20 -5.14
N LYS A 65 10.08 -15.58 -4.23
CA LYS A 65 10.25 -15.53 -2.76
C LYS A 65 10.66 -14.14 -2.28
N LEU A 66 10.08 -13.08 -2.86
CA LEU A 66 10.35 -11.69 -2.48
C LEU A 66 9.29 -11.22 -1.46
N PRO A 67 9.71 -10.70 -0.29
CA PRO A 67 8.78 -10.12 0.68
C PRO A 67 8.04 -8.90 0.13
N VAL A 68 6.77 -8.75 0.53
CA VAL A 68 5.92 -7.62 0.15
C VAL A 68 5.37 -6.97 1.42
N THR A 69 5.48 -5.66 1.50
CA THR A 69 4.89 -4.84 2.56
C THR A 69 3.92 -3.84 1.95
N PHE A 70 2.76 -3.70 2.56
CA PHE A 70 1.74 -2.73 2.15
C PHE A 70 1.81 -1.47 3.01
N ARG A 71 1.54 -0.32 2.38
CA ARG A 71 1.44 0.97 3.03
C ARG A 71 0.26 1.76 2.48
N ALA A 72 -0.58 2.28 3.38
CA ALA A 72 -1.52 3.35 3.07
C ALA A 72 -0.89 4.71 3.44
N ALA A 73 -1.30 5.33 4.56
CA ALA A 73 -0.77 6.63 4.98
C ALA A 73 0.63 6.60 5.61
N GLY A 74 1.15 5.42 5.98
CA GLY A 74 2.47 5.30 6.61
C GLY A 74 2.53 5.82 8.04
N THR A 75 1.44 5.70 8.79
CA THR A 75 1.30 6.18 10.17
C THR A 75 1.62 5.14 11.23
N SER A 76 2.20 4.00 10.86
CA SER A 76 2.64 2.98 11.80
C SER A 76 3.70 3.52 12.75
N LEU A 77 3.54 3.27 14.06
CA LEU A 77 4.49 3.64 15.10
C LEU A 77 5.51 2.54 15.42
N SER A 78 5.37 1.37 14.83
CA SER A 78 6.16 0.17 15.11
C SER A 78 6.90 -0.39 13.89
N GLY A 79 7.01 0.38 12.79
CA GLY A 79 7.73 -0.03 11.60
C GLY A 79 7.04 -1.07 10.72
N GLN A 80 5.71 -1.25 10.86
CA GLN A 80 4.99 -2.25 10.07
C GLN A 80 4.83 -1.88 8.60
N SER A 81 5.00 -0.59 8.25
CA SER A 81 4.83 -0.09 6.89
C SER A 81 6.14 0.26 6.18
N ILE A 82 7.27 -0.26 6.68
CA ILE A 82 8.59 -0.15 6.03
C ILE A 82 9.13 -1.54 5.67
N THR A 83 10.03 -1.59 4.71
CA THR A 83 10.65 -2.84 4.22
C THR A 83 11.95 -2.54 3.50
N ASP A 84 12.82 -3.53 3.43
CA ASP A 84 14.01 -3.57 2.59
C ASP A 84 13.76 -4.30 1.25
N SER A 85 12.52 -4.66 0.96
CA SER A 85 12.12 -5.45 -0.22
C SER A 85 11.12 -4.68 -1.10
N ILE A 86 9.92 -5.23 -1.34
CA ILE A 86 8.89 -4.61 -2.16
C ILE A 86 7.93 -3.81 -1.27
N LEU A 87 7.82 -2.50 -1.49
CA LEU A 87 6.84 -1.64 -0.86
C LEU A 87 5.69 -1.35 -1.82
N VAL A 88 4.49 -1.80 -1.50
CA VAL A 88 3.27 -1.51 -2.25
C VAL A 88 2.50 -0.41 -1.55
N ARG A 89 2.30 0.73 -2.22
CA ARG A 89 1.55 1.86 -1.67
C ARG A 89 0.13 1.90 -2.23
N LEU A 90 -0.81 2.07 -1.31
CA LEU A 90 -2.25 2.21 -1.54
C LEU A 90 -2.61 3.67 -1.25
N GLY A 91 -2.74 4.47 -2.31
CA GLY A 91 -2.96 5.91 -2.20
C GLY A 91 -4.44 6.29 -2.04
N ARG A 92 -4.72 7.59 -2.22
CA ARG A 92 -6.06 8.16 -2.08
C ARG A 92 -7.09 7.60 -3.04
N GLY A 93 -6.68 6.98 -4.15
CA GLY A 93 -7.59 6.29 -5.08
C GLY A 93 -8.30 5.09 -4.47
N TRP A 94 -7.76 4.53 -3.37
CA TRP A 94 -8.37 3.45 -2.58
C TRP A 94 -9.32 4.02 -1.52
N SER A 95 -10.36 4.76 -1.94
CA SER A 95 -11.24 5.54 -1.07
C SER A 95 -12.71 5.15 -1.15
N ARG A 96 -13.05 4.00 -1.76
CA ARG A 96 -14.43 3.50 -1.78
C ARG A 96 -14.82 2.94 -0.43
N TYR A 97 -16.10 3.13 -0.05
CA TYR A 97 -16.67 2.57 1.16
C TYR A 97 -18.12 2.13 0.91
N ARG A 98 -18.64 1.31 1.80
CA ARG A 98 -20.02 0.87 1.81
C ARG A 98 -20.49 0.65 3.24
N ILE A 99 -21.68 1.19 3.56
CA ILE A 99 -22.35 1.04 4.85
C ILE A 99 -23.46 -0.01 4.69
N TYR A 100 -23.54 -0.93 5.64
CA TYR A 100 -24.53 -2.00 5.70
C TYR A 100 -25.24 -2.02 7.03
N ASP A 101 -26.40 -2.70 7.10
CA ASP A 101 -27.12 -3.03 8.31
C ASP A 101 -27.40 -1.81 9.20
N ASN A 102 -27.88 -0.72 8.61
CA ASN A 102 -28.12 0.54 9.31
C ASN A 102 -26.89 1.00 10.13
N ALA A 103 -25.74 0.99 9.49
CA ALA A 103 -24.43 1.28 10.06
C ALA A 103 -23.93 0.30 11.16
N GLY A 104 -24.45 -0.92 11.19
CA GLY A 104 -23.89 -2.01 11.97
C GLY A 104 -22.56 -2.50 11.42
N LEU A 105 -22.32 -2.33 10.11
CA LEU A 105 -21.08 -2.69 9.41
C LEU A 105 -20.71 -1.61 8.41
N ILE A 106 -19.43 -1.28 8.34
CA ILE A 106 -18.86 -0.45 7.28
C ILE A 106 -17.67 -1.18 6.63
N GLN A 107 -17.67 -1.26 5.31
CA GLN A 107 -16.55 -1.74 4.51
C GLN A 107 -15.79 -0.55 3.97
N LEU A 108 -14.47 -0.53 4.14
CA LEU A 108 -13.60 0.57 3.77
C LEU A 108 -12.45 0.07 2.90
N GLN A 109 -12.11 0.81 1.85
CA GLN A 109 -10.83 0.63 1.19
C GLN A 109 -9.70 1.27 2.01
N PRO A 110 -8.46 0.76 1.90
CA PRO A 110 -7.35 1.13 2.79
C PRO A 110 -6.83 2.57 2.67
N GLY A 111 -7.23 3.32 1.64
CA GLY A 111 -6.91 4.75 1.49
C GLY A 111 -7.83 5.69 2.25
N ILE A 112 -8.89 5.17 2.91
CA ILE A 112 -9.83 5.99 3.69
C ILE A 112 -9.21 6.40 5.01
N ILE A 113 -9.37 7.69 5.35
CA ILE A 113 -8.96 8.25 6.63
C ILE A 113 -10.10 8.07 7.64
N GLY A 114 -9.80 7.64 8.88
CA GLY A 114 -10.79 7.34 9.89
C GLY A 114 -11.75 8.49 10.21
N SER A 115 -11.29 9.75 10.20
CA SER A 115 -12.16 10.92 10.39
C SER A 115 -13.21 11.06 9.28
N PHE A 116 -12.89 10.70 8.04
CA PHE A 116 -13.87 10.64 6.95
C PHE A 116 -14.93 9.56 7.23
N ALA A 117 -14.50 8.35 7.58
CA ALA A 117 -15.42 7.26 7.90
C ALA A 117 -16.38 7.65 9.06
N ASN A 118 -15.87 8.30 10.10
CA ASN A 118 -16.67 8.77 11.21
C ASN A 118 -17.68 9.86 10.81
N ARG A 119 -17.31 10.75 9.88
CA ARG A 119 -18.25 11.75 9.34
C ARG A 119 -19.41 11.08 8.58
N GLU A 120 -19.13 10.06 7.79
CA GLU A 120 -20.17 9.31 7.07
C GLU A 120 -21.06 8.46 7.98
N LEU A 121 -20.56 8.05 9.16
CA LEU A 121 -21.29 7.29 10.16
C LEU A 121 -22.08 8.18 11.15
N ALA A 122 -21.73 9.45 11.27
CA ALA A 122 -22.37 10.38 12.21
C ALA A 122 -23.92 10.47 12.07
N PRO A 123 -24.51 10.47 10.85
CA PRO A 123 -25.97 10.47 10.69
C PRO A 123 -26.68 9.25 11.31
N PHE A 124 -25.94 8.16 11.54
CA PHE A 124 -26.44 6.92 12.16
C PHE A 124 -26.13 6.84 13.66
N ASP A 125 -25.58 7.90 14.25
CA ASP A 125 -25.07 7.91 15.64
C ASP A 125 -24.05 6.79 15.88
N ARG A 126 -23.14 6.60 14.91
CA ARG A 126 -22.07 5.57 14.91
C ARG A 126 -20.71 6.18 14.62
N LYS A 127 -19.67 5.48 15.07
CA LYS A 127 -18.27 5.75 14.74
C LYS A 127 -17.45 4.46 14.76
N ILE A 128 -16.33 4.46 14.06
CA ILE A 128 -15.27 3.45 14.25
C ILE A 128 -14.44 3.81 15.48
N GLY A 129 -14.03 2.80 16.23
CA GLY A 129 -13.18 2.97 17.42
C GLY A 129 -11.72 3.25 17.08
#